data_a4b86443d5f10c3d5da931857e3f0ede
#
_entry.id   a4b86443d5f10c3d5da931857e3f0ede
#
_cell.length_a   1.000
_cell.length_b   1.000
_cell.length_c   1.000
_cell.angle_alpha   90.00
_cell.angle_beta   90.00
_cell.angle_gamma   90.00
#
_symmetry.space_group_name_H-M   'P 1'
#
loop_
_entity.id
_entity.type
_entity.pdbx_description
1 polymer ?
#
loop_
_entity_poly.entity_id
_entity_poly.type
_entity_poly.pdbx_seq_one_letter_code
_entity_poly.pdbx_strand_id
1 'polypeptide(L)'
;MITRRAFIAAALAAPTMPMGSALAQAVKEPAKQADFLFVQTAKSMTFDKSTNKLNLNSVSSTTLFFTDRPERIAGNMKTTAFVPFWSTGKDSFLSDPPNADISILEGDNLRQVVAVLQAPALKEDTLTYTVKVLQGDMPAKAGDVSVFIDIIGMPMTPLSYAGVARRGYRRMYWRR
;
A
#
# COMPACT_ATOMS: atom_id res chain seq x y z
N MET A 1 -100.22 19.48 -3.02
CA MET A 1 -99.47 18.31 -2.53
C MET A 1 -98.08 18.38 -3.12
N ILE A 2 -97.10 18.69 -2.28
CA ILE A 2 -95.76 19.10 -2.70
C ILE A 2 -94.78 17.96 -2.41
N THR A 3 -94.18 17.38 -3.45
CA THR A 3 -93.17 16.36 -3.32
C THR A 3 -91.80 17.02 -3.30
N ARG A 4 -91.05 16.88 -2.20
CA ARG A 4 -89.68 17.33 -2.04
C ARG A 4 -88.75 16.34 -2.65
N ARG A 5 -87.96 16.77 -3.63
CA ARG A 5 -86.87 16.03 -4.18
C ARG A 5 -85.62 16.22 -3.30
N ALA A 6 -85.10 15.12 -2.75
CA ALA A 6 -83.86 15.12 -2.05
C ALA A 6 -82.68 15.00 -3.05
N PHE A 7 -81.77 15.96 -3.02
CA PHE A 7 -80.48 15.89 -3.76
C PHE A 7 -79.46 15.14 -2.89
N ILE A 8 -79.02 14.00 -3.43
CA ILE A 8 -77.89 13.27 -2.84
C ILE A 8 -76.64 13.85 -3.44
N ALA A 9 -75.84 14.56 -2.65
CA ALA A 9 -74.48 14.99 -3.03
C ALA A 9 -73.49 13.81 -2.84
N ALA A 10 -72.97 13.27 -3.94
CA ALA A 10 -71.91 12.29 -3.89
C ALA A 10 -70.57 13.00 -3.68
N ALA A 11 -70.03 12.81 -2.49
CA ALA A 11 -68.67 13.26 -2.20
C ALA A 11 -67.67 12.30 -2.85
N LEU A 12 -66.89 12.78 -3.84
CA LEU A 12 -65.74 12.07 -4.40
C LEU A 12 -64.57 12.17 -3.37
N ALA A 13 -64.32 11.07 -2.71
CA ALA A 13 -63.09 10.91 -1.93
C ALA A 13 -61.91 10.61 -2.87
N ALA A 14 -60.98 11.52 -3.03
CA ALA A 14 -59.72 11.31 -3.71
C ALA A 14 -58.82 10.43 -2.83
N PRO A 15 -58.19 9.38 -3.36
CA PRO A 15 -57.17 8.61 -2.61
C PRO A 15 -55.91 9.44 -2.46
N THR A 16 -55.58 9.83 -1.22
CA THR A 16 -54.26 10.35 -0.87
C THR A 16 -53.26 9.21 -0.88
N MET A 17 -52.41 9.16 -1.92
CA MET A 17 -51.23 8.27 -1.92
C MET A 17 -50.24 8.74 -0.88
N PRO A 18 -49.72 7.87 0.01
CA PRO A 18 -48.62 8.23 0.87
C PRO A 18 -47.36 8.37 -0.02
N MET A 19 -46.78 9.58 -0.06
CA MET A 19 -45.43 9.79 -0.56
C MET A 19 -44.48 9.04 0.38
N GLY A 20 -44.16 7.80 -0.02
CA GLY A 20 -43.09 7.06 0.60
C GLY A 20 -41.78 7.79 0.37
N SER A 21 -41.23 8.35 1.45
CA SER A 21 -39.87 8.84 1.48
C SER A 21 -38.94 7.66 1.16
N ALA A 22 -38.53 7.55 -0.09
CA ALA A 22 -37.42 6.71 -0.47
C ALA A 22 -36.16 7.29 0.19
N LEU A 23 -35.85 6.82 1.40
CA LEU A 23 -34.54 6.98 1.99
C LEU A 23 -33.59 6.26 1.04
N ALA A 24 -32.93 7.04 0.18
CA ALA A 24 -31.79 6.57 -0.58
C ALA A 24 -30.76 6.07 0.44
N GLN A 25 -30.73 4.77 0.65
CA GLN A 25 -29.63 4.13 1.35
C GLN A 25 -28.42 4.44 0.50
N ALA A 26 -27.59 5.36 0.95
CA ALA A 26 -26.27 5.57 0.42
C ALA A 26 -25.58 4.21 0.51
N VAL A 27 -25.39 3.55 -0.63
CA VAL A 27 -24.55 2.37 -0.75
C VAL A 27 -23.17 2.86 -0.32
N LYS A 28 -22.79 2.51 0.91
CA LYS A 28 -21.44 2.78 1.41
C LYS A 28 -20.53 1.91 0.56
N GLU A 29 -19.88 2.53 -0.44
CA GLU A 29 -18.84 1.85 -1.19
C GLU A 29 -17.90 1.20 -0.17
N PRO A 30 -17.50 -0.08 -0.38
CA PRO A 30 -16.53 -0.71 0.50
C PRO A 30 -15.31 0.21 0.54
N ALA A 31 -14.90 0.61 1.75
CA ALA A 31 -13.74 1.47 1.91
C ALA A 31 -12.57 0.81 1.17
N LYS A 32 -12.12 1.47 0.10
CA LYS A 32 -10.97 1.02 -0.66
C LYS A 32 -9.81 0.95 0.32
N GLN A 33 -9.22 -0.22 0.45
CA GLN A 33 -8.09 -0.42 1.34
C GLN A 33 -6.96 0.50 0.88
N ALA A 34 -6.41 1.31 1.80
CA ALA A 34 -5.34 2.23 1.48
C ALA A 34 -4.07 1.43 1.17
N ASP A 35 -3.47 1.75 0.03
CA ASP A 35 -2.24 1.11 -0.42
C ASP A 35 -1.04 1.81 0.23
N PHE A 36 -0.33 1.14 1.14
CA PHE A 36 0.81 1.70 1.85
C PHE A 36 2.15 1.33 1.21
N LEU A 37 2.99 2.33 1.01
CA LEU A 37 4.41 2.18 0.74
C LEU A 37 5.17 2.29 2.06
N PHE A 38 5.95 1.27 2.42
CA PHE A 38 6.84 1.32 3.58
C PHE A 38 8.27 1.62 3.14
N VAL A 39 8.99 2.39 3.95
CA VAL A 39 10.38 2.75 3.69
C VAL A 39 11.22 2.46 4.91
N GLN A 40 12.27 1.68 4.71
CA GLN A 40 13.29 1.37 5.71
C GLN A 40 14.65 1.85 5.22
N THR A 41 15.47 2.35 6.13
CA THR A 41 16.83 2.80 5.82
C THR A 41 17.83 2.11 6.75
N ALA A 42 19.02 1.84 6.23
CA ALA A 42 20.13 1.28 6.99
C ALA A 42 21.47 1.89 6.54
N LYS A 43 22.44 1.91 7.43
CA LYS A 43 23.79 2.45 7.12
C LYS A 43 24.62 1.56 6.23
N SER A 44 24.33 0.26 6.21
CA SER A 44 24.99 -0.67 5.30
C SER A 44 24.13 -1.91 5.09
N MET A 45 24.45 -2.65 4.05
CA MET A 45 23.86 -3.95 3.80
C MET A 45 24.91 -5.02 3.49
N THR A 46 24.57 -6.27 3.75
CA THR A 46 25.27 -7.44 3.24
C THR A 46 24.28 -8.40 2.60
N PHE A 47 24.68 -8.99 1.47
CA PHE A 47 23.88 -9.99 0.78
C PHE A 47 24.67 -11.28 0.60
N ASP A 48 24.12 -12.36 1.10
CA ASP A 48 24.64 -13.71 0.86
C ASP A 48 23.82 -14.40 -0.23
N LYS A 49 24.44 -14.52 -1.40
CA LYS A 49 23.83 -15.15 -2.58
C LYS A 49 23.55 -16.64 -2.38
N SER A 50 24.30 -17.32 -1.52
CA SER A 50 24.15 -18.76 -1.30
C SER A 50 22.90 -19.09 -0.49
N THR A 51 22.55 -18.22 0.48
CA THR A 51 21.38 -18.36 1.35
C THR A 51 20.24 -17.41 0.98
N ASN A 52 20.46 -16.52 0.00
CA ASN A 52 19.54 -15.44 -0.37
C ASN A 52 19.16 -14.53 0.82
N LYS A 53 20.11 -14.32 1.74
CA LYS A 53 19.89 -13.46 2.91
C LYS A 53 20.41 -12.06 2.68
N LEU A 54 19.52 -11.09 2.82
CA LEU A 54 19.82 -9.67 2.86
C LEU A 54 19.81 -9.22 4.32
N ASN A 55 20.94 -8.70 4.80
CA ASN A 55 21.06 -8.09 6.12
C ASN A 55 21.18 -6.57 5.95
N LEU A 56 20.31 -5.84 6.59
CA LEU A 56 20.33 -4.40 6.72
C LEU A 56 20.94 -4.09 8.09
N ASN A 57 22.17 -3.56 8.11
CA ASN A 57 22.90 -3.29 9.35
C ASN A 57 22.69 -1.84 9.79
N SER A 58 22.61 -1.62 11.09
CA SER A 58 22.25 -0.33 11.68
C SER A 58 21.00 0.25 11.03
N VAL A 59 19.95 -0.59 10.97
CA VAL A 59 18.64 -0.19 10.45
C VAL A 59 18.04 0.89 11.32
N SER A 60 17.36 1.86 10.70
CA SER A 60 16.63 2.89 11.45
C SER A 60 15.65 2.26 12.44
N SER A 61 15.56 2.83 13.64
CA SER A 61 14.57 2.43 14.64
C SER A 61 13.13 2.70 14.21
N THR A 62 12.95 3.46 13.10
CA THR A 62 11.65 3.81 12.54
C THR A 62 11.52 3.33 11.11
N THR A 63 10.39 2.72 10.79
CA THR A 63 9.92 2.43 9.44
C THR A 63 8.89 3.48 9.07
N LEU A 64 9.12 4.20 7.97
CA LEU A 64 8.19 5.20 7.46
C LEU A 64 7.12 4.52 6.61
N PHE A 65 5.94 5.11 6.54
CA PHE A 65 4.89 4.65 5.63
C PHE A 65 4.14 5.82 5.01
N PHE A 66 3.66 5.60 3.78
CA PHE A 66 2.92 6.59 3.01
C PHE A 66 1.79 5.92 2.25
N THR A 67 0.71 6.66 2.02
CA THR A 67 -0.30 6.34 1.01
C THR A 67 -0.36 7.45 -0.01
N ASP A 68 -0.75 7.11 -1.24
CA ASP A 68 -1.07 8.11 -2.26
C ASP A 68 -2.54 8.58 -2.13
N ARG A 69 -2.99 9.36 -3.09
CA ARG A 69 -4.38 9.81 -3.18
C ARG A 69 -5.34 8.60 -3.31
N PRO A 70 -6.52 8.68 -2.72
CA PRO A 70 -7.14 9.86 -2.08
C PRO A 70 -6.74 10.06 -0.60
N GLU A 71 -6.20 9.07 0.09
CA GLU A 71 -6.03 9.03 1.55
C GLU A 71 -4.96 10.00 2.05
N ARG A 72 -3.82 10.12 1.36
CA ARG A 72 -2.68 10.99 1.69
C ARG A 72 -2.23 10.86 3.14
N ILE A 73 -2.05 9.66 3.61
CA ILE A 73 -1.56 9.37 4.95
C ILE A 73 -0.03 9.26 4.90
N ALA A 74 0.65 9.86 5.85
CA ALA A 74 2.07 9.67 6.07
C ALA A 74 2.34 9.52 7.56
N GLY A 75 3.27 8.65 7.92
CA GLY A 75 3.61 8.42 9.32
C GLY A 75 4.84 7.56 9.48
N ASN A 76 5.08 7.16 10.71
CA ASN A 76 6.14 6.22 11.05
C ASN A 76 5.65 5.23 12.11
N MET A 77 6.31 4.08 12.14
CA MET A 77 6.15 3.08 13.18
C MET A 77 7.54 2.62 13.64
N LYS A 78 7.62 2.03 14.82
CA LYS A 78 8.87 1.40 15.26
C LYS A 78 9.21 0.23 14.36
N THR A 79 10.46 0.08 13.92
CA THR A 79 10.90 -1.07 13.13
C THR A 79 10.70 -2.38 13.89
N THR A 80 10.77 -2.37 15.23
CA THR A 80 10.41 -3.52 16.07
C THR A 80 8.94 -3.91 15.99
N ALA A 81 8.04 -2.99 15.65
CA ALA A 81 6.61 -3.26 15.45
C ALA A 81 6.32 -3.71 14.01
N PHE A 82 7.15 -3.34 13.05
CA PHE A 82 7.00 -3.74 11.65
C PHE A 82 7.17 -5.25 11.45
N VAL A 83 8.09 -5.89 12.19
CA VAL A 83 8.33 -7.34 12.06
C VAL A 83 7.10 -8.18 12.43
N PRO A 84 6.44 -8.01 13.60
CA PRO A 84 5.19 -8.72 13.87
C PRO A 84 4.03 -8.29 12.96
N PHE A 85 4.00 -7.02 12.50
CA PHE A 85 3.02 -6.55 11.53
C PHE A 85 3.06 -7.35 10.22
N TRP A 86 4.22 -7.88 9.82
CA TRP A 86 4.43 -8.69 8.62
C TRP A 86 3.46 -9.87 8.49
N SER A 87 3.07 -10.47 9.61
CA SER A 87 2.16 -11.63 9.66
C SER A 87 0.74 -11.28 10.12
N THR A 88 0.40 -10.00 10.23
CA THR A 88 -0.88 -9.56 10.77
C THR A 88 -1.93 -9.46 9.66
N GLY A 89 -3.08 -10.14 9.86
CA GLY A 89 -4.23 -10.07 8.95
C GLY A 89 -4.25 -11.17 7.88
N LYS A 90 -5.35 -11.22 7.13
CA LYS A 90 -5.54 -12.22 6.06
C LYS A 90 -4.69 -11.89 4.83
N ASP A 91 -4.57 -10.60 4.52
CA ASP A 91 -3.77 -10.06 3.41
C ASP A 91 -2.41 -9.58 3.93
N SER A 92 -1.75 -10.42 4.77
CA SER A 92 -0.45 -10.10 5.35
C SER A 92 0.68 -10.32 4.35
N PHE A 93 1.82 -9.65 4.57
CA PHE A 93 3.05 -9.88 3.79
C PHE A 93 3.57 -11.33 3.89
N LEU A 94 3.13 -12.07 4.89
CA LEU A 94 3.42 -13.51 5.00
C LEU A 94 2.66 -14.32 3.97
N SER A 95 1.38 -13.98 3.71
CA SER A 95 0.53 -14.67 2.74
C SER A 95 0.84 -14.24 1.31
N ASP A 96 1.18 -12.96 1.11
CA ASP A 96 1.52 -12.39 -0.19
C ASP A 96 2.78 -11.52 -0.06
N PRO A 97 3.96 -12.11 -0.26
CA PRO A 97 5.23 -11.43 -0.05
C PRO A 97 5.41 -10.23 -0.97
N PRO A 98 5.73 -9.03 -0.41
CA PRO A 98 5.79 -7.80 -1.17
C PRO A 98 7.03 -7.73 -2.05
N ASN A 99 6.90 -6.97 -3.13
CA ASN A 99 8.04 -6.50 -3.89
C ASN A 99 8.69 -5.32 -3.17
N ALA A 100 10.00 -5.20 -3.30
CA ALA A 100 10.74 -4.05 -2.82
C ALA A 100 11.73 -3.55 -3.84
N ASP A 101 11.93 -2.23 -3.84
CA ASP A 101 13.04 -1.57 -4.52
C ASP A 101 14.12 -1.28 -3.48
N ILE A 102 15.26 -1.96 -3.62
CA ILE A 102 16.43 -1.77 -2.76
C ILE A 102 17.32 -0.76 -3.48
N SER A 103 17.32 0.45 -2.95
CA SER A 103 18.03 1.59 -3.48
C SER A 103 19.31 1.81 -2.69
N ILE A 104 20.45 1.67 -3.36
CA ILE A 104 21.78 1.76 -2.80
C ILE A 104 22.45 3.00 -3.35
N LEU A 105 22.92 3.88 -2.46
CA LEU A 105 23.62 5.10 -2.83
C LEU A 105 25.12 4.93 -2.55
N GLU A 106 25.92 4.89 -3.62
CA GLU A 106 27.39 4.80 -3.55
C GLU A 106 28.01 6.06 -4.17
N GLY A 107 28.31 7.06 -3.35
CA GLY A 107 28.67 8.39 -3.80
C GLY A 107 27.55 9.00 -4.66
N ASP A 108 27.85 9.37 -5.89
CA ASP A 108 26.86 9.93 -6.84
C ASP A 108 26.12 8.85 -7.66
N ASN A 109 26.45 7.58 -7.44
CA ASN A 109 25.84 6.47 -8.18
C ASN A 109 24.70 5.85 -7.40
N LEU A 110 23.53 5.80 -8.04
CA LEU A 110 22.36 5.13 -7.52
C LEU A 110 22.22 3.76 -8.19
N ARG A 111 22.31 2.70 -7.39
CA ARG A 111 22.00 1.33 -7.81
C ARG A 111 20.64 0.93 -7.28
N GLN A 112 19.79 0.36 -8.12
CA GLN A 112 18.48 -0.13 -7.75
C GLN A 112 18.37 -1.62 -8.05
N VAL A 113 17.87 -2.37 -7.08
CA VAL A 113 17.62 -3.80 -7.19
C VAL A 113 16.19 -4.07 -6.76
N VAL A 114 15.45 -4.78 -7.60
CA VAL A 114 14.07 -5.18 -7.30
C VAL A 114 14.08 -6.61 -6.81
N ALA A 115 13.48 -6.85 -5.66
CA ALA A 115 13.39 -8.15 -5.05
C ALA A 115 12.05 -8.37 -4.35
N VAL A 116 11.65 -9.64 -4.21
CA VAL A 116 10.59 -10.05 -3.28
C VAL A 116 11.21 -10.21 -1.91
N LEU A 117 10.59 -9.65 -0.88
CA LEU A 117 11.03 -9.80 0.50
C LEU A 117 10.22 -10.88 1.23
N GLN A 118 10.89 -11.65 2.05
CA GLN A 118 10.28 -12.70 2.86
C GLN A 118 10.95 -12.80 4.24
N ALA A 119 10.20 -13.34 5.21
CA ALA A 119 10.70 -13.74 6.51
C ALA A 119 11.60 -12.69 7.21
N PRO A 120 11.09 -11.49 7.52
CA PRO A 120 11.83 -10.49 8.27
C PRO A 120 12.19 -11.00 9.65
N ALA A 121 13.44 -10.76 10.07
CA ALA A 121 13.91 -11.04 11.41
C ALA A 121 14.78 -9.88 11.88
N LEU A 122 14.39 -9.25 12.98
CA LEU A 122 15.15 -8.16 13.60
C LEU A 122 15.92 -8.70 14.81
N LYS A 123 17.24 -8.53 14.79
CA LYS A 123 18.10 -8.84 15.92
C LYS A 123 18.95 -7.60 16.21
N GLU A 124 18.75 -7.01 17.39
CA GLU A 124 19.37 -5.74 17.76
C GLU A 124 19.05 -4.65 16.73
N ASP A 125 20.01 -4.19 15.97
CA ASP A 125 19.87 -3.19 14.90
C ASP A 125 20.04 -3.76 13.49
N THR A 126 20.07 -5.10 13.37
CA THR A 126 20.19 -5.80 12.09
C THR A 126 18.87 -6.43 11.69
N LEU A 127 18.32 -5.97 10.57
CA LEU A 127 17.09 -6.52 9.98
C LEU A 127 17.44 -7.42 8.81
N THR A 128 17.12 -8.69 8.93
CA THR A 128 17.40 -9.72 7.92
C THR A 128 16.14 -10.09 7.16
N TYR A 129 16.25 -10.17 5.84
CA TYR A 129 15.22 -10.71 4.95
C TYR A 129 15.75 -11.91 4.16
N THR A 130 14.87 -12.84 3.82
CA THR A 130 15.11 -13.74 2.70
C THR A 130 14.61 -13.04 1.45
N VAL A 131 15.43 -12.97 0.39
CA VAL A 131 15.08 -12.21 -0.81
C VAL A 131 15.13 -13.05 -2.07
N LYS A 132 14.24 -12.78 -3.00
CA LYS A 132 14.30 -13.29 -4.37
C LYS A 132 14.52 -12.11 -5.30
N VAL A 133 15.72 -11.97 -5.83
CA VAL A 133 16.05 -10.89 -6.76
C VAL A 133 15.29 -11.10 -8.06
N LEU A 134 14.55 -10.06 -8.49
CA LEU A 134 13.76 -10.04 -9.72
C LEU A 134 14.47 -9.26 -10.83
N GLN A 135 15.13 -8.15 -10.46
CA GLN A 135 15.80 -7.27 -11.42
C GLN A 135 16.98 -6.56 -10.76
N GLY A 136 18.04 -6.33 -11.51
CA GLY A 136 19.27 -5.68 -11.05
C GLY A 136 20.28 -6.67 -10.53
N ASP A 137 21.46 -6.15 -10.17
CA ASP A 137 22.55 -6.93 -9.58
C ASP A 137 22.72 -6.53 -8.12
N MET A 138 22.51 -7.50 -7.22
CA MET A 138 22.60 -7.28 -5.78
C MET A 138 24.07 -7.41 -5.35
N PRO A 139 24.70 -6.34 -4.87
CA PRO A 139 26.07 -6.39 -4.40
C PRO A 139 26.17 -7.18 -3.10
N ALA A 140 27.28 -7.87 -2.89
CA ALA A 140 27.53 -8.61 -1.64
C ALA A 140 27.60 -7.69 -0.40
N LYS A 141 28.04 -6.44 -0.60
CA LYS A 141 28.10 -5.39 0.44
C LYS A 141 27.85 -4.03 -0.18
N ALA A 142 27.22 -3.15 0.56
CA ALA A 142 27.04 -1.76 0.19
C ALA A 142 26.88 -0.87 1.43
N GLY A 143 27.05 0.44 1.22
CA GLY A 143 26.80 1.48 2.23
C GLY A 143 25.33 1.82 2.36
N ASP A 144 25.03 3.12 2.43
CA ASP A 144 23.67 3.63 2.69
C ASP A 144 22.64 3.00 1.74
N VAL A 145 21.61 2.40 2.36
CA VAL A 145 20.56 1.68 1.64
C VAL A 145 19.19 2.11 2.11
N SER A 146 18.27 2.26 1.15
CA SER A 146 16.85 2.46 1.38
C SER A 146 16.05 1.35 0.73
N VAL A 147 15.13 0.76 1.47
CA VAL A 147 14.26 -0.32 1.00
C VAL A 147 12.83 0.22 0.94
N PHE A 148 12.30 0.31 -0.26
CA PHE A 148 10.93 0.73 -0.54
C PHE A 148 10.08 -0.51 -0.74
N ILE A 149 9.21 -0.79 0.22
CA ILE A 149 8.38 -2.01 0.25
C ILE A 149 7.01 -1.64 -0.27
N ASP A 150 6.66 -2.18 -1.42
CA ASP A 150 5.42 -1.87 -2.15
C ASP A 150 4.24 -2.67 -1.58
N ILE A 151 3.05 -2.31 -2.05
CA ILE A 151 1.75 -2.84 -1.64
C ILE A 151 1.68 -4.36 -1.77
N ILE A 152 0.98 -4.98 -0.84
CA ILE A 152 0.62 -6.40 -0.87
C ILE A 152 -0.18 -6.71 -2.14
N GLY A 153 0.25 -7.74 -2.90
CA GLY A 153 -0.57 -8.38 -3.95
C GLY A 153 -0.71 -7.63 -5.26
N MET A 154 -0.11 -6.46 -5.42
CA MET A 154 -0.07 -5.85 -6.74
C MET A 154 1.27 -6.11 -7.42
N PRO A 155 1.29 -6.79 -8.59
CA PRO A 155 2.45 -6.74 -9.45
C PRO A 155 2.73 -5.27 -9.72
N MET A 156 4.02 -4.89 -9.79
CA MET A 156 4.44 -3.51 -10.03
C MET A 156 3.76 -2.95 -11.28
N THR A 157 2.51 -2.49 -11.10
CA THR A 157 1.74 -1.95 -12.20
C THR A 157 2.37 -0.65 -12.67
N PRO A 158 2.26 -0.33 -13.97
CA PRO A 158 2.74 0.95 -14.49
C PRO A 158 2.17 2.17 -13.79
N LEU A 159 1.16 2.00 -12.94
CA LEU A 159 0.41 3.05 -12.25
C LEU A 159 0.71 3.15 -10.74
N SER A 160 1.50 2.22 -10.16
CA SER A 160 1.91 2.36 -8.76
C SER A 160 2.88 3.55 -8.59
N TYR A 161 2.89 4.18 -7.42
CA TYR A 161 3.78 5.31 -7.12
C TYR A 161 5.26 4.93 -7.35
N ALA A 162 5.65 3.74 -6.91
CA ALA A 162 6.98 3.17 -7.18
C ALA A 162 7.22 2.96 -8.69
N GLY A 163 6.21 2.54 -9.46
CA GLY A 163 6.26 2.44 -10.92
C GLY A 163 6.39 3.79 -11.61
N VAL A 164 5.74 4.84 -11.10
CA VAL A 164 5.84 6.22 -11.62
C VAL A 164 7.21 6.82 -11.32
N ALA A 165 7.72 6.66 -10.11
CA ALA A 165 9.04 7.12 -9.71
C ALA A 165 10.13 6.46 -10.59
N ARG A 166 10.08 5.14 -10.78
CA ARG A 166 11.00 4.41 -11.65
C ARG A 166 10.96 4.86 -13.10
N ARG A 167 9.80 5.18 -13.66
CA ARG A 167 9.70 5.76 -15.01
C ARG A 167 10.28 7.16 -15.08
N GLY A 168 10.10 7.97 -14.03
CA GLY A 168 10.72 9.30 -13.92
C GLY A 168 12.23 9.21 -13.95
N TYR A 169 12.83 8.32 -13.16
CA TYR A 169 14.27 8.07 -13.13
C TYR A 169 14.80 7.55 -14.48
N ARG A 170 14.15 6.54 -15.10
CA ARG A 170 14.56 6.05 -16.42
C ARG A 170 14.57 7.15 -17.48
N ARG A 171 13.59 8.03 -17.53
CA ARG A 171 13.54 9.17 -18.46
C ARG A 171 14.65 10.19 -18.23
N MET A 172 15.10 10.37 -17.00
CA MET A 172 16.18 11.29 -16.65
C MET A 172 17.55 10.75 -17.11
N TYR A 173 17.77 9.44 -17.02
CA TYR A 173 19.01 8.79 -17.47
C TYR A 173 19.13 8.64 -18.99
N TRP A 174 18.03 8.52 -19.74
CA TRP A 174 18.06 8.34 -21.20
C TRP A 174 18.07 9.65 -21.99
N ARG A 175 18.10 10.80 -21.33
CA ARG A 175 18.15 12.15 -21.97
C ARG A 175 19.55 12.79 -21.92
N ARG A 176 20.58 12.06 -21.53
CA ARG A 176 21.98 12.53 -21.62
C ARG A 176 22.73 11.81 -22.72
#